data_6ce27d343af4d6bb872296c35cb12a28
#
_entry.id   6ce27d343af4d6bb872296c35cb12a28
#
_cell.length_a   1.000
_cell.length_b   1.000
_cell.length_c   1.000
_cell.angle_alpha   90.00
_cell.angle_beta   90.00
_cell.angle_gamma   90.00
#
_symmetry.space_group_name_H-M   'P 1'
#
loop_
_entity.id
_entity.type
_entity.pdbx_description
1 polymer ?
#
loop_
_entity_poly.entity_id
_entity_poly.type
_entity_poly.pdbx_seq_one_letter_code
_entity_poly.pdbx_strand_id
1 'polypeptide(L)'
;MAAAPGARGTARPATTHPQVLTGGRVVLPTGTVTDGRVAVDGTRIAAAAPENSQVIDVSGHYVVPGFVDIHNHGGGGASFTSGTVEEVLKGIHTHRLHGTTTLVASTVTGDMDFLAQRAGLLSELAEQGDIAGIHFEGPFISPCRKGAHSEVLLRDPDPAEVRKLIDAARGRAKMVTLATELPGGIDSVRLLAEHGVIAAVGHTDATYEQTAAAIEAGATVATHLFNAMPQIGHRAPGPIAALLEDERVTVELINDGTHLHPASLQLAFHHAGANRVAFITDAMDAAGFVDGRYMLGPLEVEVSDGVARLVEGGSIAGSTLTMDRAFKRAVTVDRLPVRDVVAAMSANPAKLLGMYDTVGSLEPGKDADLVVLDEHFDLKGVMRRGEWVIDPQLG
;
A
#
# COMPACT_ATOMS: atom_id res chain seq x y z
N MET A 1 -21.05 -41.88 12.88
CA MET A 1 -19.61 -41.91 12.57
C MET A 1 -19.21 -40.49 12.23
N ALA A 2 -18.56 -39.83 13.17
CA ALA A 2 -18.09 -38.43 13.00
C ALA A 2 -16.73 -38.47 12.32
N ALA A 3 -16.58 -37.70 11.24
CA ALA A 3 -15.32 -37.52 10.55
C ALA A 3 -14.41 -36.60 11.40
N ALA A 4 -13.16 -37.02 11.60
CA ALA A 4 -12.15 -36.28 12.32
C ALA A 4 -11.72 -35.00 11.55
N PRO A 5 -11.37 -33.89 12.23
CA PRO A 5 -10.88 -32.69 11.56
C PRO A 5 -9.48 -32.94 11.02
N GLY A 6 -9.32 -32.69 9.71
CA GLY A 6 -8.05 -32.79 9.00
C GLY A 6 -6.97 -31.90 9.65
N ALA A 7 -5.82 -32.50 9.88
CA ALA A 7 -4.63 -31.85 10.41
C ALA A 7 -4.22 -30.66 9.51
N ARG A 8 -4.23 -29.45 10.08
CA ARG A 8 -3.61 -28.26 9.48
C ARG A 8 -2.10 -28.53 9.39
N GLY A 9 -1.59 -28.55 8.18
CA GLY A 9 -0.18 -28.67 7.93
C GLY A 9 0.55 -27.49 8.59
N THR A 10 1.32 -27.77 9.62
CA THR A 10 2.33 -26.85 10.13
C THR A 10 3.32 -26.61 8.99
N ALA A 11 3.40 -25.37 8.51
CA ALA A 11 4.43 -24.97 7.56
C ALA A 11 5.80 -25.42 8.15
N ARG A 12 6.47 -26.33 7.45
CA ARG A 12 7.86 -26.69 7.75
C ARG A 12 8.68 -25.41 7.72
N PRO A 13 9.52 -25.12 8.72
CA PRO A 13 10.49 -24.05 8.58
C PRO A 13 11.35 -24.41 7.38
N ALA A 14 11.28 -23.61 6.32
CA ALA A 14 12.18 -23.76 5.20
C ALA A 14 13.60 -23.53 5.71
N THR A 15 14.46 -24.53 5.58
CA THR A 15 15.91 -24.36 5.80
C THR A 15 16.45 -23.61 4.61
N THR A 16 16.28 -22.27 4.61
CA THR A 16 16.91 -21.44 3.62
C THR A 16 18.41 -21.47 3.88
N HIS A 17 19.18 -22.00 2.92
CA HIS A 17 20.62 -21.87 2.96
C HIS A 17 21.00 -20.39 2.95
N PRO A 18 22.02 -19.97 3.71
CA PRO A 18 22.51 -18.60 3.64
C PRO A 18 22.82 -18.21 2.20
N GLN A 19 22.47 -16.99 1.83
CA GLN A 19 22.65 -16.45 0.48
C GLN A 19 23.40 -15.13 0.53
N VAL A 20 24.13 -14.83 -0.52
CA VAL A 20 24.74 -13.49 -0.70
C VAL A 20 24.57 -13.03 -2.14
N LEU A 21 23.85 -11.93 -2.32
CA LEU A 21 23.76 -11.23 -3.60
C LEU A 21 24.99 -10.34 -3.74
N THR A 22 25.66 -10.37 -4.89
CA THR A 22 26.92 -9.65 -5.12
C THR A 22 26.94 -8.96 -6.48
N GLY A 23 27.72 -7.89 -6.63
CA GLY A 23 27.98 -7.22 -7.91
C GLY A 23 26.91 -6.21 -8.35
N GLY A 24 25.79 -6.12 -7.62
CA GLY A 24 24.69 -5.25 -7.96
C GLY A 24 24.82 -3.81 -7.43
N ARG A 25 23.90 -2.97 -7.88
CA ARG A 25 23.69 -1.61 -7.33
C ARG A 25 22.71 -1.70 -6.16
N VAL A 26 23.22 -1.78 -4.95
CA VAL A 26 22.39 -1.87 -3.73
C VAL A 26 21.93 -0.47 -3.31
N VAL A 27 20.63 -0.27 -3.20
CA VAL A 27 20.06 1.03 -2.80
C VAL A 27 19.80 1.03 -1.29
N LEU A 28 20.59 1.81 -0.58
CA LEU A 28 20.51 2.00 0.87
C LEU A 28 19.94 3.39 1.21
N PRO A 29 19.48 3.63 2.43
CA PRO A 29 19.03 4.96 2.87
C PRO A 29 20.10 6.04 2.72
N THR A 30 21.38 5.65 2.83
CA THR A 30 22.54 6.54 2.70
C THR A 30 22.94 6.81 1.25
N GLY A 31 22.46 6.04 0.28
CA GLY A 31 22.80 6.15 -1.14
C GLY A 31 22.88 4.79 -1.83
N THR A 32 23.21 4.82 -3.13
CA THR A 32 23.40 3.60 -3.92
C THR A 32 24.87 3.17 -3.86
N VAL A 33 25.11 1.91 -3.49
CA VAL A 33 26.43 1.28 -3.47
C VAL A 33 26.59 0.43 -4.72
N THR A 34 27.55 0.76 -5.60
CA THR A 34 27.96 -0.06 -6.73
C THR A 34 28.79 -1.26 -6.25
N ASP A 35 28.69 -2.39 -6.94
CA ASP A 35 29.31 -3.66 -6.52
C ASP A 35 28.97 -4.04 -5.06
N GLY A 36 27.74 -3.65 -4.67
CA GLY A 36 27.24 -3.87 -3.33
C GLY A 36 26.97 -5.35 -3.04
N ARG A 37 26.78 -5.65 -1.76
CA ARG A 37 26.45 -6.99 -1.27
C ARG A 37 25.26 -6.94 -0.33
N VAL A 38 24.38 -7.93 -0.45
CA VAL A 38 23.31 -8.17 0.52
C VAL A 38 23.42 -9.61 0.97
N ALA A 39 23.75 -9.82 2.23
CA ALA A 39 23.80 -11.15 2.84
C ALA A 39 22.47 -11.47 3.49
N VAL A 40 22.00 -12.70 3.32
CA VAL A 40 20.75 -13.22 3.88
C VAL A 40 21.05 -14.48 4.67
N ASP A 41 20.57 -14.52 5.91
CA ASP A 41 20.63 -15.69 6.78
C ASP A 41 19.24 -15.99 7.36
N GLY A 42 18.71 -17.13 6.99
CA GLY A 42 17.31 -17.45 7.28
C GLY A 42 16.37 -16.40 6.73
N THR A 43 15.59 -15.77 7.61
CA THR A 43 14.59 -14.76 7.22
C THR A 43 15.11 -13.32 7.28
N ARG A 44 16.40 -13.11 7.59
CA ARG A 44 16.95 -11.79 7.91
C ARG A 44 18.12 -11.40 7.02
N ILE A 45 18.26 -10.09 6.84
CA ILE A 45 19.48 -9.50 6.27
C ILE A 45 20.58 -9.60 7.32
N ALA A 46 21.70 -10.22 6.94
CA ALA A 46 22.87 -10.41 7.80
C ALA A 46 23.91 -9.28 7.63
N ALA A 47 24.62 -8.96 8.70
CA ALA A 47 25.70 -7.96 8.66
C ALA A 47 26.92 -8.43 7.85
N ALA A 48 27.11 -9.75 7.71
CA ALA A 48 28.14 -10.37 6.89
C ALA A 48 27.61 -11.69 6.31
N ALA A 49 28.15 -12.10 5.17
CA ALA A 49 27.79 -13.37 4.56
C ALA A 49 28.27 -14.53 5.45
N PRO A 50 27.36 -15.43 5.89
CA PRO A 50 27.75 -16.65 6.58
C PRO A 50 28.68 -17.53 5.73
N GLU A 51 29.46 -18.39 6.39
CA GLU A 51 30.24 -19.40 5.68
C GLU A 51 29.32 -20.31 4.86
N ASN A 52 29.79 -20.69 3.66
CA ASN A 52 29.02 -21.53 2.71
C ASN A 52 27.73 -20.90 2.18
N SER A 53 27.60 -19.54 2.19
CA SER A 53 26.51 -18.85 1.53
C SER A 53 26.48 -19.16 0.03
N GLN A 54 25.29 -19.42 -0.51
CA GLN A 54 25.09 -19.47 -1.95
C GLN A 54 25.33 -18.06 -2.52
N VAL A 55 26.24 -17.95 -3.46
CA VAL A 55 26.52 -16.67 -4.15
C VAL A 55 25.57 -16.52 -5.32
N ILE A 56 24.89 -15.38 -5.37
CA ILE A 56 23.99 -14.98 -6.45
C ILE A 56 24.60 -13.71 -7.08
N ASP A 57 25.05 -13.83 -8.31
CA ASP A 57 25.59 -12.69 -9.06
C ASP A 57 24.43 -11.84 -9.61
N VAL A 58 24.32 -10.62 -9.14
CA VAL A 58 23.33 -9.61 -9.55
C VAL A 58 24.02 -8.43 -10.25
N SER A 59 25.16 -8.68 -10.89
CA SER A 59 25.91 -7.65 -11.67
C SER A 59 25.01 -7.00 -12.71
N GLY A 60 25.11 -5.68 -12.83
CA GLY A 60 24.25 -4.89 -13.73
C GLY A 60 22.83 -4.60 -13.20
N HIS A 61 22.39 -5.27 -12.16
CA HIS A 61 21.05 -5.10 -11.58
C HIS A 61 21.01 -4.14 -10.40
N TYR A 62 19.83 -3.63 -10.09
CA TYR A 62 19.56 -2.94 -8.83
C TYR A 62 19.01 -3.95 -7.81
N VAL A 63 19.44 -3.81 -6.57
CA VAL A 63 18.86 -4.51 -5.41
C VAL A 63 18.25 -3.45 -4.51
N VAL A 64 16.93 -3.48 -4.35
CA VAL A 64 16.15 -2.52 -3.56
C VAL A 64 15.38 -3.26 -2.47
N PRO A 65 14.97 -2.58 -1.37
CA PRO A 65 14.07 -3.19 -0.39
C PRO A 65 12.77 -3.62 -1.04
N GLY A 66 12.12 -4.64 -0.50
CA GLY A 66 10.77 -5.03 -0.87
C GLY A 66 9.80 -3.86 -0.72
N PHE A 67 8.86 -3.76 -1.64
CA PHE A 67 7.89 -2.66 -1.64
C PHE A 67 6.84 -2.84 -0.55
N VAL A 68 6.40 -1.71 0.00
CA VAL A 68 5.37 -1.61 1.05
C VAL A 68 4.19 -0.84 0.48
N ASP A 69 3.09 -1.54 0.23
CA ASP A 69 1.86 -0.99 -0.31
C ASP A 69 0.82 -0.85 0.80
N ILE A 70 0.47 0.39 1.14
CA ILE A 70 -0.41 0.70 2.26
C ILE A 70 -1.87 0.91 1.87
N HIS A 71 -2.18 0.90 0.56
CA HIS A 71 -3.51 1.12 0.02
C HIS A 71 -3.75 0.22 -1.19
N ASN A 72 -4.48 -0.89 -0.97
CA ASN A 72 -4.66 -1.93 -1.98
C ASN A 72 -5.95 -2.73 -1.70
N HIS A 73 -6.86 -2.81 -2.67
CA HIS A 73 -8.18 -3.45 -2.54
C HIS A 73 -8.25 -4.86 -3.13
N GLY A 74 -7.23 -5.29 -3.89
CA GLY A 74 -7.24 -6.60 -4.53
C GLY A 74 -6.25 -6.74 -5.66
N GLY A 75 -6.30 -7.87 -6.34
CA GLY A 75 -5.45 -8.19 -7.49
C GLY A 75 -5.62 -9.63 -7.94
N GLY A 76 -5.11 -9.98 -9.13
CA GLY A 76 -5.18 -11.34 -9.66
C GLY A 76 -6.61 -11.87 -9.88
N GLY A 77 -7.58 -10.99 -10.04
CA GLY A 77 -9.00 -11.32 -10.15
C GLY A 77 -9.69 -11.54 -8.80
N ALA A 78 -9.13 -11.04 -7.70
CA ALA A 78 -9.64 -11.28 -6.34
C ALA A 78 -9.71 -10.00 -5.51
N SER A 79 -10.82 -9.83 -4.78
CA SER A 79 -11.10 -8.68 -3.91
C SER A 79 -10.71 -8.95 -2.46
N PHE A 80 -10.11 -7.95 -1.80
CA PHE A 80 -9.90 -8.01 -0.35
C PHE A 80 -11.18 -7.70 0.44
N THR A 81 -12.12 -7.02 -0.15
CA THR A 81 -13.40 -6.69 0.49
C THR A 81 -14.38 -7.87 0.46
N SER A 82 -14.52 -8.59 -0.65
CA SER A 82 -15.57 -9.59 -0.84
C SER A 82 -15.07 -11.02 -1.08
N GLY A 83 -13.78 -11.20 -1.36
CA GLY A 83 -13.21 -12.51 -1.68
C GLY A 83 -13.20 -13.50 -0.52
N THR A 84 -13.16 -14.80 -0.80
CA THR A 84 -12.86 -15.84 0.17
C THR A 84 -11.42 -15.71 0.68
N VAL A 85 -11.05 -16.48 1.72
CA VAL A 85 -9.65 -16.48 2.22
C VAL A 85 -8.68 -16.85 1.11
N GLU A 86 -9.01 -17.88 0.31
CA GLU A 86 -8.18 -18.34 -0.81
C GLU A 86 -8.03 -17.26 -1.88
N GLU A 87 -9.10 -16.52 -2.19
CA GLU A 87 -9.07 -15.41 -3.15
C GLU A 87 -8.23 -14.26 -2.62
N VAL A 88 -8.37 -13.89 -1.34
CA VAL A 88 -7.53 -12.86 -0.72
C VAL A 88 -6.05 -13.25 -0.77
N LEU A 89 -5.71 -14.50 -0.43
CA LEU A 89 -4.34 -15.02 -0.52
C LEU A 89 -3.80 -15.00 -1.96
N LYS A 90 -4.66 -15.31 -2.95
CA LYS A 90 -4.31 -15.19 -4.37
C LYS A 90 -3.98 -13.74 -4.75
N GLY A 91 -4.82 -12.77 -4.33
CA GLY A 91 -4.57 -11.35 -4.55
C GLY A 91 -3.26 -10.89 -3.92
N ILE A 92 -3.01 -11.26 -2.67
CA ILE A 92 -1.74 -10.98 -1.98
C ILE A 92 -0.55 -11.58 -2.73
N HIS A 93 -0.67 -12.83 -3.19
CA HIS A 93 0.40 -13.50 -3.95
C HIS A 93 0.67 -12.79 -5.28
N THR A 94 -0.38 -12.32 -5.96
CA THR A 94 -0.23 -11.52 -7.20
C THR A 94 0.64 -10.29 -6.94
N HIS A 95 0.36 -9.52 -5.88
CA HIS A 95 1.19 -8.36 -5.55
C HIS A 95 2.62 -8.73 -5.13
N ARG A 96 2.81 -9.89 -4.46
CA ARG A 96 4.16 -10.41 -4.16
C ARG A 96 4.96 -10.69 -5.44
N LEU A 97 4.33 -11.23 -6.50
CA LEU A 97 4.96 -11.42 -7.81
C LEU A 97 5.35 -10.09 -8.48
N HIS A 98 4.85 -8.97 -8.00
CA HIS A 98 5.16 -7.62 -8.47
C HIS A 98 5.98 -6.79 -7.46
N GLY A 99 6.68 -7.46 -6.53
CA GLY A 99 7.64 -6.84 -5.61
C GLY A 99 7.06 -6.32 -4.30
N THR A 100 5.74 -6.37 -4.08
CA THR A 100 5.11 -5.98 -2.81
C THR A 100 5.32 -7.07 -1.77
N THR A 101 6.26 -6.89 -0.85
CA THR A 101 6.54 -7.85 0.23
C THR A 101 5.73 -7.58 1.49
N THR A 102 5.31 -6.32 1.68
CA THR A 102 4.46 -5.86 2.79
C THR A 102 3.24 -5.15 2.23
N LEU A 103 2.04 -5.59 2.62
CA LEU A 103 0.78 -5.10 2.08
C LEU A 103 -0.22 -4.84 3.21
N VAL A 104 -0.91 -3.70 3.17
CA VAL A 104 -2.10 -3.41 3.96
C VAL A 104 -3.32 -3.68 3.09
N ALA A 105 -4.23 -4.53 3.55
CA ALA A 105 -5.45 -4.85 2.81
C ALA A 105 -6.51 -3.78 3.04
N SER A 106 -6.96 -3.13 1.98
CA SER A 106 -7.99 -2.10 2.02
C SER A 106 -9.37 -2.68 1.74
N THR A 107 -10.36 -2.24 2.52
CA THR A 107 -11.77 -2.47 2.21
C THR A 107 -12.36 -1.22 1.59
N VAL A 108 -13.33 -1.36 0.70
CA VAL A 108 -14.14 -0.24 0.21
C VAL A 108 -15.39 -0.07 1.07
N THR A 109 -16.12 1.03 0.87
CA THR A 109 -17.42 1.30 1.51
C THR A 109 -18.34 0.08 1.46
N GLY A 110 -18.88 -0.31 2.60
CA GLY A 110 -19.78 -1.41 2.78
C GLY A 110 -20.73 -1.20 3.97
N ASP A 111 -21.65 -2.12 4.18
CA ASP A 111 -22.45 -2.16 5.39
C ASP A 111 -21.54 -2.41 6.61
N MET A 112 -21.84 -1.77 7.76
CA MET A 112 -20.98 -1.80 8.94
C MET A 112 -20.82 -3.21 9.53
N ASP A 113 -21.86 -4.04 9.51
CA ASP A 113 -21.76 -5.40 10.02
C ASP A 113 -20.94 -6.28 9.07
N PHE A 114 -21.09 -6.08 7.78
CA PHE A 114 -20.26 -6.73 6.75
C PHE A 114 -18.79 -6.33 6.90
N LEU A 115 -18.49 -5.03 7.05
CA LEU A 115 -17.12 -4.55 7.24
C LEU A 115 -16.50 -5.09 8.53
N ALA A 116 -17.27 -5.15 9.64
CA ALA A 116 -16.81 -5.74 10.88
C ALA A 116 -16.51 -7.24 10.75
N GLN A 117 -17.36 -7.99 10.05
CA GLN A 117 -17.10 -9.40 9.75
C GLN A 117 -15.84 -9.55 8.88
N ARG A 118 -15.69 -8.69 7.89
CA ARG A 118 -14.53 -8.68 6.99
C ARG A 118 -13.24 -8.37 7.74
N ALA A 119 -13.26 -7.40 8.64
CA ALA A 119 -12.15 -7.07 9.52
C ALA A 119 -11.68 -8.29 10.34
N GLY A 120 -12.61 -9.10 10.84
CA GLY A 120 -12.29 -10.34 11.54
C GLY A 120 -11.48 -11.33 10.69
N LEU A 121 -11.92 -11.54 9.44
CA LEU A 121 -11.22 -12.43 8.48
C LEU A 121 -9.81 -11.88 8.15
N LEU A 122 -9.71 -10.60 7.81
CA LEU A 122 -8.43 -9.97 7.47
C LEU A 122 -7.48 -9.92 8.67
N SER A 123 -8.01 -9.81 9.90
CA SER A 123 -7.21 -9.88 11.12
C SER A 123 -6.51 -11.23 11.29
N GLU A 124 -7.15 -12.33 10.94
CA GLU A 124 -6.54 -13.66 10.95
C GLU A 124 -5.36 -13.75 9.98
N LEU A 125 -5.49 -13.19 8.78
CA LEU A 125 -4.40 -13.12 7.80
C LEU A 125 -3.26 -12.20 8.28
N ALA A 126 -3.58 -11.12 8.99
CA ALA A 126 -2.57 -10.25 9.60
C ALA A 126 -1.83 -10.95 10.75
N GLU A 127 -2.51 -11.77 11.54
CA GLU A 127 -1.88 -12.59 12.60
C GLU A 127 -0.94 -13.66 12.01
N GLN A 128 -1.28 -14.23 10.86
CA GLN A 128 -0.45 -15.18 10.12
C GLN A 128 0.73 -14.50 9.42
N GLY A 129 0.72 -13.17 9.34
CA GLY A 129 1.77 -12.37 8.69
C GLY A 129 1.65 -12.32 7.18
N ASP A 130 0.48 -12.61 6.62
CA ASP A 130 0.22 -12.48 5.18
C ASP A 130 0.01 -11.05 4.75
N ILE A 131 -0.61 -10.24 5.61
CA ILE A 131 -0.76 -8.79 5.45
C ILE A 131 -0.23 -8.05 6.68
N ALA A 132 0.10 -6.76 6.52
CA ALA A 132 0.57 -5.90 7.61
C ALA A 132 -0.57 -5.38 8.50
N GLY A 133 -1.79 -5.38 8.00
CA GLY A 133 -2.98 -4.92 8.68
C GLY A 133 -4.08 -4.53 7.71
N ILE A 134 -5.05 -3.76 8.21
CA ILE A 134 -6.28 -3.43 7.53
C ILE A 134 -6.39 -1.91 7.37
N HIS A 135 -6.73 -1.46 6.18
CA HIS A 135 -7.16 -0.12 5.88
C HIS A 135 -8.66 -0.12 5.56
N PHE A 136 -9.42 0.74 6.20
CA PHE A 136 -10.84 0.97 5.88
C PHE A 136 -10.95 2.25 5.05
N GLU A 137 -11.22 2.12 3.76
CA GLU A 137 -11.54 3.24 2.91
C GLU A 137 -13.06 3.44 2.87
N GLY A 138 -13.53 4.39 3.67
CA GLY A 138 -14.96 4.56 3.94
C GLY A 138 -15.49 3.56 5.01
N PRO A 139 -16.82 3.61 5.28
CA PRO A 139 -17.88 4.33 4.57
C PRO A 139 -18.00 5.83 4.92
N PHE A 140 -17.09 6.39 5.65
CA PHE A 140 -17.10 7.75 6.19
C PHE A 140 -16.63 8.79 5.16
N ILE A 141 -17.26 8.78 3.99
CA ILE A 141 -16.85 9.48 2.76
C ILE A 141 -17.87 10.55 2.41
N SER A 142 -17.39 11.71 1.95
CA SER A 142 -18.23 12.81 1.49
C SER A 142 -19.06 12.39 0.26
N PRO A 143 -20.40 12.53 0.30
CA PRO A 143 -21.23 12.22 -0.86
C PRO A 143 -20.83 13.01 -2.12
N CYS A 144 -20.36 14.27 -1.95
CA CYS A 144 -19.88 15.11 -3.05
C CYS A 144 -18.58 14.60 -3.67
N ARG A 145 -17.83 13.74 -2.96
CA ARG A 145 -16.51 13.23 -3.35
C ARG A 145 -16.45 11.69 -3.30
N LYS A 146 -17.58 11.05 -3.49
CA LYS A 146 -17.71 9.60 -3.35
C LYS A 146 -16.82 8.79 -4.31
N GLY A 147 -16.42 9.34 -5.46
CA GLY A 147 -15.65 8.59 -6.46
C GLY A 147 -16.35 7.27 -6.84
N ALA A 148 -15.69 6.17 -6.62
CA ALA A 148 -16.19 4.82 -6.87
C ALA A 148 -16.81 4.13 -5.64
N HIS A 149 -17.34 4.90 -4.68
CA HIS A 149 -18.05 4.36 -3.53
C HIS A 149 -19.57 4.41 -3.72
N SER A 150 -20.26 3.42 -3.15
CA SER A 150 -21.73 3.33 -3.21
C SER A 150 -22.38 4.35 -2.28
N GLU A 151 -23.06 5.34 -2.86
CA GLU A 151 -23.66 6.46 -2.12
C GLU A 151 -24.63 6.03 -1.04
N VAL A 152 -25.41 4.98 -1.29
CA VAL A 152 -26.43 4.48 -0.34
C VAL A 152 -25.83 3.85 0.91
N LEU A 153 -24.54 3.53 0.89
CA LEU A 153 -23.80 2.94 2.01
C LEU A 153 -22.93 3.96 2.75
N LEU A 154 -22.86 5.22 2.30
CA LEU A 154 -22.08 6.26 2.95
C LEU A 154 -22.69 6.64 4.30
N ARG A 155 -21.83 7.00 5.24
CA ARG A 155 -22.18 7.38 6.61
C ARG A 155 -21.31 8.53 7.09
N ASP A 156 -21.85 9.31 8.01
CA ASP A 156 -21.05 10.25 8.78
C ASP A 156 -20.07 9.49 9.69
N PRO A 157 -18.85 10.00 9.91
CA PRO A 157 -17.85 9.37 10.75
C PRO A 157 -18.18 9.52 12.25
N ASP A 158 -19.21 8.82 12.71
CA ASP A 158 -19.56 8.73 14.11
C ASP A 158 -18.45 7.95 14.87
N PRO A 159 -17.88 8.51 15.95
CA PRO A 159 -16.86 7.81 16.74
C PRO A 159 -17.25 6.41 17.23
N ALA A 160 -18.54 6.15 17.51
CA ALA A 160 -19.01 4.83 17.89
C ALA A 160 -18.95 3.82 16.74
N GLU A 161 -19.27 4.25 15.52
CA GLU A 161 -19.17 3.40 14.33
C GLU A 161 -17.68 3.16 13.95
N VAL A 162 -16.83 4.18 14.06
CA VAL A 162 -15.38 4.04 13.86
C VAL A 162 -14.80 3.06 14.88
N ARG A 163 -15.19 3.16 16.17
CA ARG A 163 -14.79 2.22 17.23
C ARG A 163 -15.15 0.79 16.89
N LYS A 164 -16.34 0.55 16.37
CA LYS A 164 -16.80 -0.77 15.96
C LYS A 164 -15.85 -1.45 14.95
N LEU A 165 -15.33 -0.69 13.97
CA LEU A 165 -14.35 -1.21 13.00
C LEU A 165 -12.99 -1.48 13.65
N ILE A 166 -12.51 -0.58 14.52
CA ILE A 166 -11.25 -0.76 15.26
C ILE A 166 -11.32 -2.05 16.11
N ASP A 167 -12.39 -2.23 16.84
CA ASP A 167 -12.58 -3.41 17.73
C ASP A 167 -12.69 -4.69 16.92
N ALA A 168 -13.42 -4.68 15.79
CA ALA A 168 -13.55 -5.82 14.89
C ALA A 168 -12.21 -6.23 14.27
N ALA A 169 -11.31 -5.28 14.05
CA ALA A 169 -9.97 -5.52 13.52
C ALA A 169 -8.98 -6.10 14.55
N ARG A 170 -9.38 -6.30 15.82
CA ARG A 170 -8.58 -6.99 16.85
C ARG A 170 -7.14 -6.47 16.97
N GLY A 171 -6.95 -5.14 16.90
CA GLY A 171 -5.63 -4.49 16.93
C GLY A 171 -4.86 -4.56 15.60
N ARG A 172 -5.51 -4.93 14.51
CA ARG A 172 -4.91 -4.99 13.16
C ARG A 172 -5.37 -3.85 12.25
N ALA A 173 -6.26 -2.96 12.70
CA ALA A 173 -6.55 -1.73 11.99
C ALA A 173 -5.27 -0.88 11.91
N LYS A 174 -4.89 -0.49 10.71
CA LYS A 174 -3.73 0.37 10.45
C LYS A 174 -4.15 1.77 10.04
N MET A 175 -5.20 1.89 9.25
CA MET A 175 -5.62 3.17 8.70
C MET A 175 -7.14 3.20 8.47
N VAL A 176 -7.72 4.38 8.61
CA VAL A 176 -9.09 4.70 8.21
C VAL A 176 -9.06 5.97 7.38
N THR A 177 -9.56 5.90 6.15
CA THR A 177 -9.81 7.08 5.31
C THR A 177 -11.21 7.63 5.59
N LEU A 178 -11.28 8.93 5.87
CA LEU A 178 -12.54 9.61 6.17
C LEU A 178 -12.57 11.05 5.68
N ALA A 179 -13.78 11.54 5.39
CA ALA A 179 -14.09 12.93 5.10
C ALA A 179 -14.25 13.69 6.44
N THR A 180 -13.23 14.43 6.82
CA THR A 180 -13.11 15.00 8.17
C THR A 180 -14.02 16.21 8.43
N GLU A 181 -14.61 16.79 7.38
CA GLU A 181 -15.59 17.87 7.45
C GLU A 181 -17.00 17.40 7.82
N LEU A 182 -17.28 16.10 7.71
CA LEU A 182 -18.58 15.54 8.07
C LEU A 182 -18.81 15.53 9.59
N PRO A 183 -20.09 15.49 10.03
CA PRO A 183 -20.40 15.42 11.47
C PRO A 183 -19.67 14.26 12.17
N GLY A 184 -19.01 14.55 13.28
CA GLY A 184 -18.20 13.57 14.02
C GLY A 184 -16.79 13.33 13.47
N GLY A 185 -16.42 13.93 12.33
CA GLY A 185 -15.13 13.68 11.65
C GLY A 185 -13.92 13.98 12.54
N ILE A 186 -13.86 15.15 13.13
CA ILE A 186 -12.75 15.55 14.02
C ILE A 186 -12.65 14.68 15.26
N ASP A 187 -13.77 14.30 15.86
CA ASP A 187 -13.78 13.41 17.04
C ASP A 187 -13.36 11.99 16.67
N SER A 188 -13.73 11.53 15.49
CA SER A 188 -13.25 10.25 14.93
C SER A 188 -11.76 10.26 14.62
N VAL A 189 -11.19 11.38 14.13
CA VAL A 189 -9.74 11.53 13.97
C VAL A 189 -9.02 11.40 15.30
N ARG A 190 -9.49 12.07 16.35
CA ARG A 190 -8.93 11.96 17.72
C ARG A 190 -9.00 10.52 18.22
N LEU A 191 -10.14 9.87 18.07
CA LEU A 191 -10.34 8.47 18.45
C LEU A 191 -9.34 7.54 17.77
N LEU A 192 -9.13 7.69 16.45
CA LEU A 192 -8.16 6.91 15.68
C LEU A 192 -6.74 7.12 16.21
N ALA A 193 -6.34 8.37 16.41
CA ALA A 193 -5.02 8.72 16.94
C ALA A 193 -4.78 8.13 18.36
N GLU A 194 -5.77 8.19 19.25
CA GLU A 194 -5.73 7.59 20.59
C GLU A 194 -5.54 6.06 20.55
N HIS A 195 -6.02 5.40 19.49
CA HIS A 195 -5.88 3.94 19.30
C HIS A 195 -4.66 3.54 18.47
N GLY A 196 -3.81 4.51 18.10
CA GLY A 196 -2.66 4.26 17.24
C GLY A 196 -3.03 3.81 15.82
N VAL A 197 -4.24 4.17 15.36
CA VAL A 197 -4.71 3.95 14.00
C VAL A 197 -4.55 5.24 13.21
N ILE A 198 -4.00 5.15 12.02
CA ILE A 198 -3.77 6.29 11.13
C ILE A 198 -5.12 6.85 10.68
N ALA A 199 -5.35 8.14 10.93
CA ALA A 199 -6.45 8.88 10.33
C ALA A 199 -5.96 9.49 9.01
N ALA A 200 -6.57 9.07 7.89
CA ALA A 200 -6.25 9.54 6.55
C ALA A 200 -7.38 10.43 6.03
N VAL A 201 -7.02 11.61 5.55
CA VAL A 201 -7.96 12.56 4.95
C VAL A 201 -8.12 12.22 3.47
N GLY A 202 -9.32 11.81 3.07
CA GLY A 202 -9.59 11.46 1.68
C GLY A 202 -11.08 11.45 1.37
N HIS A 203 -11.43 11.44 0.09
CA HIS A 203 -12.82 11.52 -0.35
C HIS A 203 -13.59 12.65 0.35
N THR A 204 -12.99 13.84 0.39
CA THR A 204 -13.37 14.96 1.24
C THR A 204 -13.67 16.21 0.40
N ASP A 205 -14.67 16.96 0.82
CA ASP A 205 -14.96 18.31 0.30
C ASP A 205 -14.55 19.41 1.28
N ALA A 206 -13.64 19.07 2.23
CA ALA A 206 -13.16 19.97 3.27
C ALA A 206 -12.52 21.24 2.70
N THR A 207 -12.65 22.32 3.46
CA THR A 207 -11.84 23.53 3.24
C THR A 207 -10.41 23.35 3.73
N TYR A 208 -9.55 24.30 3.45
CA TYR A 208 -8.19 24.35 4.02
C TYR A 208 -8.23 24.31 5.56
N GLU A 209 -9.08 25.16 6.16
CA GLU A 209 -9.18 25.32 7.61
C GLU A 209 -9.74 24.06 8.29
N GLN A 210 -10.73 23.39 7.67
CA GLN A 210 -11.26 22.12 8.17
C GLN A 210 -10.20 21.02 8.11
N THR A 211 -9.41 20.97 7.04
CA THR A 211 -8.32 20.00 6.90
C THR A 211 -7.20 20.28 7.89
N ALA A 212 -6.80 21.54 8.09
CA ALA A 212 -5.83 21.93 9.09
C ALA A 212 -6.29 21.52 10.50
N ALA A 213 -7.58 21.69 10.82
CA ALA A 213 -8.15 21.23 12.08
C ALA A 213 -8.11 19.70 12.25
N ALA A 214 -8.27 18.94 11.17
CA ALA A 214 -8.13 17.48 11.19
C ALA A 214 -6.67 17.06 11.43
N ILE A 215 -5.70 17.74 10.82
CA ILE A 215 -4.27 17.48 11.07
C ILE A 215 -3.92 17.80 12.53
N GLU A 216 -4.39 18.92 13.08
CA GLU A 216 -4.22 19.24 14.51
C GLU A 216 -4.90 18.22 15.45
N ALA A 217 -5.98 17.57 15.00
CA ALA A 217 -6.64 16.50 15.72
C ALA A 217 -5.89 15.15 15.65
N GLY A 218 -4.92 15.01 14.75
CA GLY A 218 -4.08 13.80 14.62
C GLY A 218 -4.14 13.10 13.27
N ALA A 219 -4.74 13.68 12.24
CA ALA A 219 -4.66 13.12 10.88
C ALA A 219 -3.24 13.27 10.32
N THR A 220 -2.71 12.19 9.71
CA THR A 220 -1.31 12.14 9.26
C THR A 220 -1.13 11.62 7.84
N VAL A 221 -2.21 11.35 7.12
CA VAL A 221 -2.14 10.84 5.74
C VAL A 221 -3.12 11.61 4.86
N ALA A 222 -2.67 11.92 3.65
CA ALA A 222 -3.50 12.34 2.53
C ALA A 222 -3.75 11.14 1.63
N THR A 223 -4.96 10.62 1.64
CA THR A 223 -5.36 9.47 0.81
C THR A 223 -5.33 9.88 -0.66
N HIS A 224 -4.61 9.13 -1.52
CA HIS A 224 -4.47 9.33 -2.97
C HIS A 224 -4.64 10.78 -3.42
N LEU A 225 -3.77 11.65 -2.91
CA LEU A 225 -3.84 13.11 -3.07
C LEU A 225 -4.29 13.54 -4.47
N PHE A 226 -5.10 14.57 -4.57
CA PHE A 226 -5.83 15.14 -5.72
C PHE A 226 -7.11 14.36 -6.08
N ASN A 227 -7.16 13.05 -5.90
CA ASN A 227 -8.30 12.24 -6.29
C ASN A 227 -9.43 12.38 -5.27
N ALA A 228 -10.66 12.54 -5.75
CA ALA A 228 -11.85 12.76 -4.91
C ALA A 228 -11.68 13.93 -3.90
N MET A 229 -11.02 15.01 -4.32
CA MET A 229 -10.83 16.25 -3.56
C MET A 229 -11.17 17.48 -4.42
N PRO A 230 -11.54 18.63 -3.81
CA PRO A 230 -11.61 19.91 -4.53
C PRO A 230 -10.26 20.30 -5.14
N GLN A 231 -10.27 20.90 -6.31
CA GLN A 231 -9.06 21.44 -6.94
C GLN A 231 -8.51 22.63 -6.15
N ILE A 232 -7.19 22.84 -6.23
CA ILE A 232 -6.55 24.00 -5.60
C ILE A 232 -7.05 25.30 -6.26
N GLY A 233 -7.78 26.09 -5.51
CA GLY A 233 -8.21 27.42 -5.91
C GLY A 233 -7.35 28.50 -5.24
N HIS A 234 -7.01 29.57 -5.95
CA HIS A 234 -6.13 30.63 -5.43
C HIS A 234 -6.74 31.46 -4.28
N ARG A 235 -8.04 31.34 -4.00
CA ARG A 235 -8.75 31.97 -2.86
C ARG A 235 -9.42 30.97 -1.96
N ALA A 236 -9.55 29.72 -2.41
CA ALA A 236 -10.07 28.59 -1.65
C ALA A 236 -9.17 27.39 -1.96
N PRO A 237 -8.01 27.27 -1.28
CA PRO A 237 -6.98 26.29 -1.65
C PRO A 237 -7.39 24.85 -1.35
N GLY A 238 -8.39 24.64 -0.50
CA GLY A 238 -8.95 23.33 -0.20
C GLY A 238 -8.00 22.40 0.58
N PRO A 239 -8.36 21.11 0.67
CA PRO A 239 -7.61 20.14 1.48
C PRO A 239 -6.21 19.87 0.93
N ILE A 240 -6.04 19.88 -0.39
CA ILE A 240 -4.77 19.55 -1.04
C ILE A 240 -3.63 20.46 -0.54
N ALA A 241 -3.89 21.76 -0.44
CA ALA A 241 -2.90 22.71 0.01
C ALA A 241 -2.51 22.50 1.49
N ALA A 242 -3.48 22.27 2.37
CA ALA A 242 -3.23 22.01 3.78
C ALA A 242 -2.43 20.70 4.00
N LEU A 243 -2.79 19.63 3.27
CA LEU A 243 -2.12 18.33 3.33
C LEU A 243 -0.69 18.37 2.79
N LEU A 244 -0.44 19.15 1.74
CA LEU A 244 0.91 19.31 1.21
C LEU A 244 1.79 20.18 2.11
N GLU A 245 1.25 21.24 2.71
CA GLU A 245 2.01 22.21 3.51
C GLU A 245 2.48 21.61 4.85
N ASP A 246 1.68 20.79 5.50
CA ASP A 246 1.98 20.27 6.83
C ASP A 246 2.99 19.12 6.79
N GLU A 247 4.13 19.31 7.46
CA GLU A 247 5.23 18.34 7.48
C GLU A 247 4.90 17.02 8.20
N ARG A 248 3.83 16.96 8.97
CA ARG A 248 3.35 15.77 9.67
C ARG A 248 2.62 14.80 8.75
N VAL A 249 2.19 15.27 7.56
CA VAL A 249 1.34 14.52 6.65
C VAL A 249 2.18 13.74 5.63
N THR A 250 1.96 12.45 5.56
CA THR A 250 2.42 11.59 4.45
C THR A 250 1.39 11.65 3.32
N VAL A 251 1.88 11.79 2.09
CA VAL A 251 1.05 11.98 0.90
C VAL A 251 1.06 10.71 0.07
N GLU A 252 -0.10 10.06 -0.08
CA GLU A 252 -0.24 8.94 -1.01
C GLU A 252 -0.39 9.42 -2.45
N LEU A 253 0.31 8.78 -3.38
CA LEU A 253 0.24 9.06 -4.82
C LEU A 253 0.06 7.77 -5.61
N ILE A 254 -0.94 7.73 -6.51
CA ILE A 254 -1.14 6.65 -7.48
C ILE A 254 -0.38 7.00 -8.76
N ASN A 255 0.72 6.33 -9.02
CA ASN A 255 1.57 6.62 -10.18
C ASN A 255 1.33 5.65 -11.35
N ASP A 256 0.09 5.56 -11.82
CA ASP A 256 -0.30 4.74 -12.96
C ASP A 256 -0.30 5.51 -14.30
N GLY A 257 -0.25 6.85 -14.25
CA GLY A 257 -0.35 7.75 -15.42
C GLY A 257 -1.76 8.04 -15.87
N THR A 258 -2.76 7.54 -15.14
CA THR A 258 -4.18 7.80 -15.35
C THR A 258 -4.72 8.73 -14.26
N HIS A 259 -4.43 8.43 -13.00
CA HIS A 259 -4.87 9.23 -11.84
C HIS A 259 -4.15 10.58 -11.77
N LEU A 260 -2.86 10.61 -12.11
CA LEU A 260 -2.05 11.82 -12.03
C LEU A 260 -1.34 12.09 -13.36
N HIS A 261 -1.49 13.33 -13.83
CA HIS A 261 -0.60 13.85 -14.87
C HIS A 261 0.83 13.99 -14.28
N PRO A 262 1.90 13.70 -15.03
CA PRO A 262 3.28 13.82 -14.54
C PRO A 262 3.61 15.16 -13.87
N ALA A 263 3.06 16.26 -14.38
CA ALA A 263 3.26 17.58 -13.77
C ALA A 263 2.61 17.71 -12.37
N SER A 264 1.44 17.10 -12.15
CA SER A 264 0.78 17.08 -10.84
C SER A 264 1.53 16.20 -9.84
N LEU A 265 2.03 15.07 -10.31
CA LEU A 265 2.88 14.20 -9.51
C LEU A 265 4.17 14.91 -9.09
N GLN A 266 4.84 15.57 -10.03
CA GLN A 266 6.04 16.37 -9.76
C GLN A 266 5.77 17.49 -8.77
N LEU A 267 4.64 18.20 -8.91
CA LEU A 267 4.23 19.26 -7.98
C LEU A 267 4.12 18.70 -6.55
N ALA A 268 3.39 17.60 -6.36
CA ALA A 268 3.21 16.97 -5.07
C ALA A 268 4.54 16.48 -4.50
N PHE A 269 5.34 15.78 -5.31
CA PHE A 269 6.61 15.22 -4.90
C PHE A 269 7.63 16.30 -4.47
N HIS A 270 7.71 17.40 -5.22
CA HIS A 270 8.60 18.52 -4.87
C HIS A 270 8.12 19.23 -3.60
N HIS A 271 6.80 19.44 -3.44
CA HIS A 271 6.29 20.18 -2.29
C HIS A 271 6.33 19.34 -1.00
N ALA A 272 5.91 18.10 -1.06
CA ALA A 272 5.97 17.19 0.09
C ALA A 272 7.41 16.78 0.43
N GLY A 273 8.28 16.74 -0.56
CA GLY A 273 9.64 16.17 -0.42
C GLY A 273 9.64 14.64 -0.39
N ALA A 274 10.77 14.06 -0.78
CA ALA A 274 10.89 12.61 -0.92
C ALA A 274 10.59 11.80 0.36
N ASN A 275 10.69 12.44 1.54
CA ASN A 275 10.48 11.76 2.83
C ASN A 275 9.02 11.66 3.28
N ARG A 276 8.10 12.38 2.61
CA ARG A 276 6.68 12.40 2.94
C ARG A 276 5.77 11.82 1.87
N VAL A 277 6.32 11.29 0.79
CA VAL A 277 5.55 10.61 -0.25
C VAL A 277 5.51 9.12 0.01
N ALA A 278 4.34 8.51 -0.13
CA ALA A 278 4.15 7.08 -0.25
C ALA A 278 3.50 6.79 -1.62
N PHE A 279 4.18 6.04 -2.48
CA PHE A 279 3.53 5.49 -3.67
C PHE A 279 2.66 4.30 -3.25
N ILE A 280 1.43 4.30 -3.71
CA ILE A 280 0.44 3.26 -3.47
C ILE A 280 -0.08 2.74 -4.80
N THR A 281 -0.68 1.56 -4.78
CA THR A 281 -1.35 1.06 -5.98
C THR A 281 -2.79 1.53 -6.06
N ASP A 282 -3.53 1.59 -4.97
CA ASP A 282 -4.99 1.68 -4.99
C ASP A 282 -5.58 0.65 -5.95
N ALA A 283 -4.96 -0.54 -5.95
CA ALA A 283 -5.25 -1.60 -6.90
C ALA A 283 -6.59 -2.25 -6.61
N MET A 284 -7.36 -2.50 -7.67
CA MET A 284 -8.57 -3.30 -7.60
C MET A 284 -8.32 -4.71 -8.16
N ASP A 285 -9.33 -5.55 -8.20
CA ASP A 285 -9.25 -6.97 -8.54
C ASP A 285 -8.52 -7.26 -9.86
N ALA A 286 -8.56 -6.33 -10.83
CA ALA A 286 -7.92 -6.50 -12.13
C ALA A 286 -6.39 -6.25 -12.13
N ALA A 287 -5.81 -5.77 -11.02
CA ALA A 287 -4.37 -5.56 -10.97
C ALA A 287 -3.61 -6.89 -11.14
N GLY A 288 -2.63 -6.90 -12.04
CA GLY A 288 -1.90 -8.12 -12.40
C GLY A 288 -2.77 -9.20 -13.07
N PHE A 289 -3.90 -8.81 -13.65
CA PHE A 289 -4.83 -9.71 -14.33
C PHE A 289 -5.28 -9.14 -15.68
N VAL A 290 -6.38 -9.62 -16.25
CA VAL A 290 -6.84 -9.26 -17.59
C VAL A 290 -7.89 -8.16 -17.58
N ASP A 291 -8.02 -7.45 -18.69
CA ASP A 291 -9.15 -6.53 -18.90
C ASP A 291 -10.48 -7.31 -18.89
N GLY A 292 -11.57 -6.64 -18.47
CA GLY A 292 -12.88 -7.27 -18.37
C GLY A 292 -13.79 -6.56 -17.37
N ARG A 293 -14.84 -7.28 -16.94
CA ARG A 293 -15.78 -6.78 -15.95
C ARG A 293 -15.50 -7.35 -14.58
N TYR A 294 -15.58 -6.48 -13.59
CA TYR A 294 -15.28 -6.73 -12.19
C TYR A 294 -16.31 -6.07 -11.29
N MET A 295 -16.19 -6.33 -9.99
CA MET A 295 -17.00 -5.66 -8.97
C MET A 295 -16.07 -4.91 -8.00
N LEU A 296 -16.40 -3.67 -7.65
CA LEU A 296 -15.78 -2.93 -6.56
C LEU A 296 -16.85 -2.66 -5.50
N GLY A 297 -16.86 -3.46 -4.42
CA GLY A 297 -18.01 -3.53 -3.54
C GLY A 297 -19.26 -3.93 -4.34
N PRO A 298 -20.38 -3.16 -4.24
CA PRO A 298 -21.60 -3.44 -5.01
C PRO A 298 -21.60 -2.82 -6.43
N LEU A 299 -20.54 -2.14 -6.84
CA LEU A 299 -20.50 -1.37 -8.09
C LEU A 299 -19.80 -2.17 -9.21
N GLU A 300 -20.40 -2.13 -10.40
CA GLU A 300 -19.85 -2.77 -11.60
C GLU A 300 -18.75 -1.91 -12.23
N VAL A 301 -17.60 -2.53 -12.51
CA VAL A 301 -16.41 -1.88 -13.08
C VAL A 301 -16.09 -2.55 -14.41
N GLU A 302 -15.79 -1.78 -15.43
CA GLU A 302 -15.20 -2.24 -16.69
C GLU A 302 -13.74 -1.79 -16.76
N VAL A 303 -12.86 -2.74 -17.04
CA VAL A 303 -11.45 -2.50 -17.28
C VAL A 303 -11.18 -2.64 -18.77
N SER A 304 -10.66 -1.58 -19.37
CA SER A 304 -10.25 -1.53 -20.78
C SER A 304 -8.94 -0.78 -20.89
N ASP A 305 -8.00 -1.33 -21.67
CA ASP A 305 -6.64 -0.80 -21.82
C ASP A 305 -5.95 -0.54 -20.47
N GLY A 306 -6.23 -1.41 -19.49
CA GLY A 306 -5.68 -1.30 -18.14
C GLY A 306 -6.27 -0.17 -17.28
N VAL A 307 -7.34 0.50 -17.70
CA VAL A 307 -8.02 1.55 -16.93
C VAL A 307 -9.35 1.04 -16.42
N ALA A 308 -9.54 1.06 -15.11
CA ALA A 308 -10.76 0.65 -14.43
C ALA A 308 -11.73 1.83 -14.31
N ARG A 309 -12.99 1.66 -14.74
CA ARG A 309 -14.04 2.67 -14.63
C ARG A 309 -15.35 2.04 -14.19
N LEU A 310 -16.11 2.78 -13.41
CA LEU A 310 -17.49 2.40 -13.12
C LEU A 310 -18.27 2.33 -14.44
N VAL A 311 -19.07 1.26 -14.60
CA VAL A 311 -19.98 1.11 -15.74
C VAL A 311 -21.03 2.22 -15.70
N GLU A 312 -21.52 2.56 -14.52
CA GLU A 312 -22.44 3.68 -14.32
C GLU A 312 -21.65 4.93 -13.88
N GLY A 313 -21.76 6.01 -14.65
CA GLY A 313 -21.12 7.31 -14.35
C GLY A 313 -19.68 7.47 -14.83
N GLY A 314 -18.96 6.39 -15.18
CA GLY A 314 -17.65 6.44 -15.84
C GLY A 314 -16.48 6.92 -14.95
N SER A 315 -16.68 7.10 -13.65
CA SER A 315 -15.61 7.47 -12.71
C SER A 315 -14.49 6.40 -12.71
N ILE A 316 -13.25 6.83 -12.55
CA ILE A 316 -12.14 5.90 -12.31
C ILE A 316 -12.42 5.14 -11.00
N ALA A 317 -12.11 3.85 -10.95
CA ALA A 317 -12.50 2.95 -9.87
C ALA A 317 -11.29 2.12 -9.41
N GLY A 318 -10.45 2.69 -8.55
CA GLY A 318 -9.16 2.13 -8.21
C GLY A 318 -8.23 2.03 -9.43
N SER A 319 -7.19 1.24 -9.36
CA SER A 319 -6.23 1.06 -10.43
C SER A 319 -5.99 -0.41 -10.79
N THR A 320 -5.29 -0.63 -11.90
CA THR A 320 -4.70 -1.94 -12.25
C THR A 320 -3.18 -1.93 -12.03
N LEU A 321 -2.69 -0.96 -11.26
CA LEU A 321 -1.28 -0.72 -11.03
C LEU A 321 -0.68 -1.83 -10.15
N THR A 322 0.59 -2.14 -10.42
CA THR A 322 1.45 -2.94 -9.56
C THR A 322 2.69 -2.14 -9.18
N MET A 323 3.32 -2.46 -8.04
CA MET A 323 4.41 -1.63 -7.51
C MET A 323 5.65 -1.62 -8.42
N ASP A 324 5.97 -2.69 -9.11
CA ASP A 324 7.05 -2.72 -10.11
C ASP A 324 6.81 -1.75 -11.26
N ARG A 325 5.56 -1.68 -11.75
CA ARG A 325 5.17 -0.72 -12.80
C ARG A 325 5.21 0.72 -12.30
N ALA A 326 4.76 0.96 -11.06
CA ALA A 326 4.87 2.26 -10.41
C ALA A 326 6.34 2.70 -10.27
N PHE A 327 7.22 1.78 -9.85
CA PHE A 327 8.66 2.02 -9.74
C PHE A 327 9.27 2.42 -11.08
N LYS A 328 9.08 1.57 -12.08
CA LYS A 328 9.61 1.80 -13.43
C LYS A 328 9.15 3.14 -13.99
N ARG A 329 7.85 3.46 -13.84
CA ARG A 329 7.29 4.74 -14.29
C ARG A 329 7.91 5.92 -13.55
N ALA A 330 8.00 5.87 -12.22
CA ALA A 330 8.56 6.94 -11.40
C ALA A 330 9.98 7.31 -11.84
N VAL A 331 10.81 6.32 -12.15
CA VAL A 331 12.20 6.55 -12.57
C VAL A 331 12.29 6.94 -14.05
N THR A 332 11.59 6.25 -14.96
CA THR A 332 11.80 6.42 -16.41
C THR A 332 10.97 7.53 -17.03
N VAL A 333 9.73 7.72 -16.56
CA VAL A 333 8.79 8.72 -17.09
C VAL A 333 8.84 9.99 -16.25
N ASP A 334 8.68 9.86 -14.94
CA ASP A 334 8.63 11.01 -14.03
C ASP A 334 10.02 11.52 -13.64
N ARG A 335 11.08 10.80 -14.01
CA ARG A 335 12.49 11.20 -13.83
C ARG A 335 12.87 11.44 -12.36
N LEU A 336 12.21 10.76 -11.44
CA LEU A 336 12.55 10.84 -10.02
C LEU A 336 13.84 10.07 -9.74
N PRO A 337 14.68 10.54 -8.80
CA PRO A 337 15.89 9.81 -8.39
C PRO A 337 15.52 8.43 -7.81
N VAL A 338 16.24 7.39 -8.22
CA VAL A 338 15.99 5.99 -7.77
C VAL A 338 15.90 5.88 -6.24
N ARG A 339 16.79 6.56 -5.51
CA ARG A 339 16.81 6.56 -4.05
C ARG A 339 15.50 7.12 -3.46
N ASP A 340 14.99 8.19 -4.04
CA ASP A 340 13.78 8.85 -3.56
C ASP A 340 12.54 8.00 -3.87
N VAL A 341 12.53 7.32 -5.02
CA VAL A 341 11.49 6.33 -5.37
C VAL A 341 11.52 5.15 -4.40
N VAL A 342 12.70 4.61 -4.09
CA VAL A 342 12.84 3.55 -3.07
C VAL A 342 12.34 4.01 -1.71
N ALA A 343 12.65 5.26 -1.30
CA ALA A 343 12.14 5.80 -0.05
C ALA A 343 10.61 5.85 -0.04
N ALA A 344 10.00 6.37 -1.12
CA ALA A 344 8.55 6.51 -1.26
C ALA A 344 7.80 5.15 -1.37
N MET A 345 8.47 4.09 -1.82
CA MET A 345 7.85 2.78 -2.02
C MET A 345 8.17 1.77 -0.91
N SER A 346 9.12 2.08 -0.02
CA SER A 346 9.55 1.13 1.02
C SER A 346 9.73 1.80 2.37
N ALA A 347 10.66 2.75 2.50
CA ALA A 347 11.03 3.31 3.80
C ALA A 347 9.92 4.19 4.41
N ASN A 348 9.31 5.08 3.64
CA ASN A 348 8.29 6.00 4.15
C ASN A 348 7.03 5.27 4.58
N PRO A 349 6.40 4.39 3.75
CA PRO A 349 5.24 3.64 4.19
C PRO A 349 5.57 2.69 5.35
N ALA A 350 6.78 2.12 5.43
CA ALA A 350 7.21 1.33 6.57
C ALA A 350 7.29 2.15 7.86
N LYS A 351 7.80 3.39 7.80
CA LYS A 351 7.84 4.33 8.94
C LYS A 351 6.42 4.70 9.38
N LEU A 352 5.56 5.02 8.44
CA LEU A 352 4.16 5.35 8.69
C LEU A 352 3.43 4.23 9.44
N LEU A 353 3.69 2.96 9.04
CA LEU A 353 3.10 1.79 9.69
C LEU A 353 3.76 1.42 11.04
N GLY A 354 4.83 2.11 11.45
CA GLY A 354 5.63 1.74 12.63
C GLY A 354 6.41 0.43 12.44
N MET A 355 6.76 0.06 11.21
CA MET A 355 7.42 -1.20 10.85
C MET A 355 8.85 -1.02 10.32
N TYR A 356 9.38 0.21 10.36
CA TYR A 356 10.70 0.50 9.77
C TYR A 356 11.86 -0.26 10.42
N ASP A 357 11.72 -0.68 11.67
CA ASP A 357 12.73 -1.51 12.34
C ASP A 357 12.82 -2.93 11.75
N THR A 358 11.79 -3.37 11.01
CA THR A 358 11.73 -4.72 10.45
C THR A 358 11.75 -4.78 8.94
N VAL A 359 11.23 -3.77 8.24
CA VAL A 359 11.14 -3.73 6.76
C VAL A 359 11.51 -2.32 6.24
N GLY A 360 11.48 -2.11 4.93
CA GLY A 360 11.63 -0.79 4.30
C GLY A 360 13.06 -0.36 3.99
N SER A 361 14.08 -1.14 4.36
CA SER A 361 15.47 -0.94 3.93
C SER A 361 16.26 -2.25 3.99
N LEU A 362 17.44 -2.28 3.33
CA LEU A 362 18.33 -3.45 3.28
C LEU A 362 19.40 -3.41 4.39
N GLU A 363 19.04 -2.90 5.56
CA GLU A 363 19.96 -2.84 6.70
C GLU A 363 19.98 -4.17 7.46
N PRO A 364 21.13 -4.56 8.01
CA PRO A 364 21.24 -5.80 8.79
C PRO A 364 20.24 -5.88 9.95
N GLY A 365 19.69 -7.05 10.18
CA GLY A 365 18.70 -7.33 11.21
C GLY A 365 17.24 -7.20 10.76
N LYS A 366 16.99 -6.57 9.63
CA LYS A 366 15.65 -6.46 9.04
C LYS A 366 15.26 -7.74 8.31
N ASP A 367 13.99 -7.90 8.01
CA ASP A 367 13.49 -9.01 7.18
C ASP A 367 14.19 -8.99 5.81
N ALA A 368 14.55 -10.16 5.32
CA ALA A 368 15.17 -10.29 4.01
C ALA A 368 14.08 -10.16 2.92
N ASP A 369 13.56 -8.95 2.80
CA ASP A 369 12.57 -8.51 1.82
C ASP A 369 13.28 -7.62 0.80
N LEU A 370 13.44 -8.14 -0.42
CA LEU A 370 14.15 -7.40 -1.48
C LEU A 370 13.58 -7.67 -2.88
N VAL A 371 13.84 -6.73 -3.75
CA VAL A 371 13.49 -6.80 -5.18
C VAL A 371 14.76 -6.60 -6.00
N VAL A 372 14.92 -7.43 -7.04
CA VAL A 372 15.98 -7.31 -8.03
C VAL A 372 15.36 -6.76 -9.33
N LEU A 373 15.92 -5.66 -9.82
CA LEU A 373 15.49 -4.99 -11.05
C LEU A 373 16.67 -4.93 -12.03
N ASP A 374 16.42 -5.09 -13.33
CA ASP A 374 17.46 -4.88 -14.32
C ASP A 374 17.80 -3.40 -14.57
N GLU A 375 18.67 -3.11 -15.53
CA GLU A 375 19.08 -1.75 -15.88
C GLU A 375 17.93 -0.91 -16.48
N HIS A 376 16.85 -1.55 -16.94
CA HIS A 376 15.63 -0.91 -17.45
C HIS A 376 14.53 -0.85 -16.40
N PHE A 377 14.85 -1.23 -15.15
CA PHE A 377 13.94 -1.32 -14.01
C PHE A 377 12.80 -2.33 -14.20
N ASP A 378 13.03 -3.37 -15.05
CA ASP A 378 12.14 -4.52 -15.14
C ASP A 378 12.44 -5.49 -13.98
N LEU A 379 11.39 -6.00 -13.36
CA LEU A 379 11.50 -6.92 -12.23
C LEU A 379 12.08 -8.26 -12.66
N LYS A 380 13.10 -8.72 -11.94
CA LYS A 380 13.79 -10.00 -12.17
C LYS A 380 13.70 -10.97 -11.01
N GLY A 381 13.62 -10.47 -9.78
CA GLY A 381 13.53 -11.32 -8.60
C GLY A 381 12.80 -10.63 -7.46
N VAL A 382 12.14 -11.43 -6.63
CA VAL A 382 11.48 -10.98 -5.40
C VAL A 382 11.79 -11.98 -4.31
N MET A 383 12.35 -11.49 -3.20
CA MET A 383 12.56 -12.27 -2.00
C MET A 383 11.69 -11.71 -0.87
N ARG A 384 11.03 -12.59 -0.14
CA ARG A 384 10.27 -12.24 1.06
C ARG A 384 10.69 -13.12 2.22
N ARG A 385 11.14 -12.50 3.28
CA ARG A 385 11.65 -13.19 4.49
C ARG A 385 12.66 -14.30 4.15
N GLY A 386 13.60 -13.99 3.23
CA GLY A 386 14.67 -14.89 2.83
C GLY A 386 14.28 -15.97 1.83
N GLU A 387 13.02 -16.07 1.44
CA GLU A 387 12.53 -17.02 0.44
C GLU A 387 12.23 -16.32 -0.88
N TRP A 388 12.68 -16.91 -1.99
CA TRP A 388 12.39 -16.38 -3.31
C TRP A 388 10.92 -16.64 -3.68
N VAL A 389 10.17 -15.55 -3.88
CA VAL A 389 8.86 -15.56 -4.55
C VAL A 389 9.03 -15.68 -6.05
N ILE A 390 10.02 -14.94 -6.58
CA ILE A 390 10.55 -15.07 -7.94
C ILE A 390 12.06 -15.22 -7.80
N ASP A 391 12.58 -16.39 -8.15
CA ASP A 391 14.02 -16.62 -8.21
C ASP A 391 14.60 -15.88 -9.42
N PRO A 392 15.56 -14.96 -9.23
CA PRO A 392 16.15 -14.23 -10.33
C PRO A 392 16.94 -15.22 -11.22
N GLN A 393 16.38 -15.56 -12.38
CA GLN A 393 17.10 -16.30 -13.41
C GLN A 393 18.05 -15.31 -14.12
N LEU A 394 19.19 -15.08 -13.48
CA LEU A 394 20.25 -14.24 -14.02
C LEU A 394 21.18 -15.15 -14.79
N GLY A 395 21.02 -15.16 -16.12
CA GLY A 395 21.83 -15.93 -17.07
C GLY A 395 23.19 -15.31 -17.31
#